data_1f1a993f38f0d0a6ad2078049bb5b32e
#
_entry.id   1f1a993f38f0d0a6ad2078049bb5b32e
#
_cell.length_a   1.000
_cell.length_b   1.000
_cell.length_c   1.000
_cell.angle_alpha   90.00
_cell.angle_beta   90.00
_cell.angle_gamma   90.00
#
_symmetry.space_group_name_H-M   'P 1'
#
loop_
_entity.id
_entity.type
_entity.pdbx_description
1 polymer ?
#
loop_
_entity_poly.entity_id
_entity_poly.type
_entity_poly.pdbx_seq_one_letter_code
_entity_poly.pdbx_strand_id
1 'polypeptide(L)'
;MSSIRMSREQMMDLVSRRYHSTHVNRHRGQLVIGRVQLVSAIFAVLTPLWISIDAWAYPWPTWGILAVLRLASCLAFVALAWPRAPSLDPCRTGRRMLLIMLSMPIVFYVASLILLDSKEFGALGNAVTLGYGLLPFIVVAGLSVFPLTAVEVLIVGLPMMAAIAGGTLHLSGGDAYGLIAPLWLMFLVLGVSAVSGMSQLHYMIALVNRAIHDPLTEAFTRRSGAETLDLQFRVSVMQEQPLGVAFLDVDNFKSVNDQFGHEAGDAVLRNTAEHLKQNLRRGDTLVRWGGEEFLVVLPNTDAAGAKLVAQRIRESGLGERPDGAPVTASMGMAERVADNQEDWPKLVDLADRRMYQAKNSGKDRCISCAEEVII
;
A
#
# COMPACT_ATOMS: atom_id res chain seq x y z
N MET A 1 -28.91 -8.20 -4.99
CA MET A 1 -28.23 -7.09 -4.31
C MET A 1 -27.65 -7.63 -3.02
N SER A 2 -26.43 -8.15 -3.02
CA SER A 2 -25.74 -8.58 -1.81
C SER A 2 -25.37 -7.33 -1.01
N SER A 3 -25.87 -7.23 0.22
CA SER A 3 -25.51 -6.16 1.15
C SER A 3 -24.00 -6.19 1.36
N ILE A 4 -23.30 -5.15 0.92
CA ILE A 4 -21.87 -4.92 1.19
C ILE A 4 -21.76 -4.60 2.69
N ARG A 5 -21.83 -5.62 3.54
CA ARG A 5 -21.47 -5.48 4.96
C ARG A 5 -19.95 -5.53 5.03
N MET A 6 -19.32 -4.36 5.11
CA MET A 6 -17.90 -4.27 5.43
C MET A 6 -17.63 -4.95 6.77
N SER A 7 -16.58 -5.79 6.81
CA SER A 7 -16.15 -6.39 8.07
C SER A 7 -15.61 -5.31 9.03
N ARG A 8 -15.61 -5.61 10.33
CA ARG A 8 -15.05 -4.70 11.35
C ARG A 8 -13.56 -4.38 11.07
N GLU A 9 -12.81 -5.34 10.56
CA GLU A 9 -11.42 -5.17 10.19
C GLU A 9 -11.28 -4.22 9.00
N GLN A 10 -12.08 -4.39 7.95
CA GLN A 10 -12.10 -3.48 6.80
C GLN A 10 -12.42 -2.03 7.19
N MET A 11 -13.35 -1.83 8.14
CA MET A 11 -13.64 -0.50 8.66
C MET A 11 -12.44 0.08 9.44
N MET A 12 -11.74 -0.73 10.25
CA MET A 12 -10.58 -0.26 11.00
C MET A 12 -9.43 0.14 10.08
N ASP A 13 -9.23 -0.56 8.97
CA ASP A 13 -8.25 -0.21 7.94
C ASP A 13 -8.52 1.16 7.30
N LEU A 14 -9.79 1.53 7.11
CA LEU A 14 -10.17 2.83 6.55
C LEU A 14 -10.05 3.98 7.56
N VAL A 15 -10.23 3.70 8.84
CA VAL A 15 -10.15 4.71 9.89
C VAL A 15 -8.70 5.03 10.24
N SER A 16 -7.83 4.01 10.37
CA SER A 16 -6.44 4.20 10.82
C SER A 16 -5.46 3.26 10.13
N ARG A 17 -4.30 3.83 9.75
CA ARG A 17 -3.21 3.10 9.10
C ARG A 17 -2.51 2.06 10.00
N ARG A 18 -2.79 2.02 11.30
CA ARG A 18 -2.12 1.10 12.24
C ARG A 18 -2.36 -0.38 11.91
N TYR A 19 -3.43 -0.65 11.18
CA TYR A 19 -3.84 -2.00 10.82
C TYR A 19 -3.35 -2.43 9.43
N HIS A 20 -2.75 -1.52 8.64
CA HIS A 20 -2.29 -1.83 7.29
C HIS A 20 -1.04 -2.71 7.30
N SER A 21 -1.02 -3.71 6.41
CA SER A 21 0.17 -4.52 6.16
C SER A 21 1.33 -3.67 5.59
N THR A 22 2.56 -4.18 5.71
CA THR A 22 3.76 -3.51 5.17
C THR A 22 3.66 -3.29 3.66
N HIS A 23 3.09 -4.25 2.92
CA HIS A 23 2.89 -4.16 1.46
C HIS A 23 1.89 -3.06 1.10
N VAL A 24 0.75 -2.99 1.79
CA VAL A 24 -0.25 -1.93 1.61
C VAL A 24 0.36 -0.55 1.89
N ASN A 25 1.09 -0.41 3.00
CA ASN A 25 1.74 0.85 3.36
C ASN A 25 2.77 1.29 2.32
N ARG A 26 3.59 0.37 1.81
CA ARG A 26 4.61 0.67 0.78
C ARG A 26 3.96 1.13 -0.53
N HIS A 27 2.97 0.40 -1.02
CA HIS A 27 2.26 0.74 -2.26
C HIS A 27 1.49 2.07 -2.14
N ARG A 28 0.80 2.28 -1.01
CA ARG A 28 0.12 3.54 -0.69
C ARG A 28 1.08 4.73 -0.68
N GLY A 29 2.26 4.57 -0.06
CA GLY A 29 3.30 5.60 -0.05
C GLY A 29 3.75 5.98 -1.46
N GLN A 30 3.97 5.01 -2.34
CA GLN A 30 4.33 5.25 -3.74
C GLN A 30 3.23 6.00 -4.50
N LEU A 31 1.96 5.62 -4.32
CA LEU A 31 0.84 6.32 -4.94
C LEU A 31 0.71 7.77 -4.45
N VAL A 32 0.90 8.01 -3.15
CA VAL A 32 0.86 9.37 -2.59
C VAL A 32 1.99 10.20 -3.18
N ILE A 33 3.23 9.69 -3.29
CA ILE A 33 4.35 10.38 -3.92
C ILE A 33 4.00 10.77 -5.37
N GLY A 34 3.55 9.81 -6.18
CA GLY A 34 3.21 10.07 -7.58
C GLY A 34 2.11 11.13 -7.74
N ARG A 35 1.07 11.09 -6.89
CA ARG A 35 -0.01 12.08 -6.91
C ARG A 35 0.47 13.46 -6.44
N VAL A 36 1.31 13.54 -5.41
CA VAL A 36 1.92 14.81 -4.99
C VAL A 36 2.76 15.40 -6.11
N GLN A 37 3.56 14.59 -6.81
CA GLN A 37 4.37 15.04 -7.95
C GLN A 37 3.47 15.61 -9.07
N LEU A 38 2.41 14.88 -9.44
CA LEU A 38 1.48 15.31 -10.48
C LEU A 38 0.76 16.61 -10.12
N VAL A 39 0.18 16.70 -8.92
CA VAL A 39 -0.52 17.89 -8.44
C VAL A 39 0.44 19.06 -8.33
N SER A 40 1.65 18.84 -7.80
CA SER A 40 2.67 19.88 -7.71
C SER A 40 3.14 20.38 -9.08
N ALA A 41 3.26 19.51 -10.08
CA ALA A 41 3.58 19.92 -11.46
C ALA A 41 2.50 20.85 -12.05
N ILE A 42 1.22 20.53 -11.81
CA ILE A 42 0.09 21.38 -12.24
C ILE A 42 0.17 22.75 -11.53
N PHE A 43 0.36 22.76 -10.21
CA PHE A 43 0.43 24.02 -9.46
C PHE A 43 1.68 24.83 -9.74
N ALA A 44 2.79 24.19 -10.10
CA ALA A 44 4.00 24.87 -10.54
C ALA A 44 3.77 25.73 -11.81
N VAL A 45 2.83 25.31 -12.68
CA VAL A 45 2.45 26.08 -13.87
C VAL A 45 1.36 27.09 -13.55
N LEU A 46 0.33 26.69 -12.81
CA LEU A 46 -0.84 27.58 -12.58
C LEU A 46 -0.54 28.73 -11.62
N THR A 47 0.32 28.51 -10.62
CA THR A 47 0.60 29.53 -9.59
C THR A 47 1.23 30.80 -10.16
N PRO A 48 2.28 30.75 -11.01
CA PRO A 48 2.86 31.97 -11.59
C PRO A 48 1.93 32.67 -12.59
N LEU A 49 1.04 31.96 -13.29
CA LEU A 49 0.08 32.56 -14.21
C LEU A 49 -0.87 33.53 -13.51
N TRP A 50 -1.17 33.26 -12.24
CA TRP A 50 -2.04 34.14 -11.46
C TRP A 50 -1.40 35.48 -11.07
N ILE A 51 -0.05 35.62 -11.22
CA ILE A 51 0.64 36.90 -10.96
C ILE A 51 0.14 38.01 -11.88
N SER A 52 -0.24 37.71 -13.11
CA SER A 52 -0.82 38.67 -14.02
C SER A 52 -2.19 39.22 -13.53
N ILE A 53 -2.99 38.37 -12.90
CA ILE A 53 -4.27 38.76 -12.29
C ILE A 53 -4.02 39.62 -11.08
N ASP A 54 -3.05 39.30 -10.22
CA ASP A 54 -2.68 40.11 -9.06
C ASP A 54 -2.16 41.48 -9.49
N ALA A 55 -1.34 41.57 -10.52
CA ALA A 55 -0.82 42.83 -11.05
C ALA A 55 -1.94 43.73 -11.61
N TRP A 56 -3.00 43.12 -12.09
CA TRP A 56 -4.17 43.86 -12.59
C TRP A 56 -5.14 44.27 -11.47
N ALA A 57 -5.27 43.45 -10.45
CA ALA A 57 -6.20 43.63 -9.35
C ALA A 57 -5.71 44.59 -8.25
N TYR A 58 -4.37 44.63 -8.02
CA TYR A 58 -3.79 45.33 -6.87
C TYR A 58 -2.72 46.36 -7.29
N PRO A 59 -2.57 47.48 -6.54
CA PRO A 59 -1.53 48.45 -6.75
C PRO A 59 -0.16 47.95 -6.26
N TRP A 60 0.91 48.58 -6.76
CA TRP A 60 2.24 48.40 -6.19
C TRP A 60 2.30 49.03 -4.78
N PRO A 61 2.97 48.41 -3.79
CA PRO A 61 3.80 47.16 -3.87
C PRO A 61 2.99 45.87 -3.58
N THR A 62 1.69 45.91 -3.37
CA THR A 62 0.86 44.78 -2.93
C THR A 62 0.98 43.58 -3.87
N TRP A 63 0.76 43.75 -5.17
CA TRP A 63 0.89 42.68 -6.14
C TRP A 63 2.34 42.13 -6.22
N GLY A 64 3.35 43.00 -6.02
CA GLY A 64 4.75 42.57 -6.03
C GLY A 64 5.09 41.61 -4.89
N ILE A 65 4.56 41.86 -3.69
CA ILE A 65 4.73 40.97 -2.52
C ILE A 65 4.00 39.62 -2.76
N LEU A 66 2.78 39.68 -3.30
CA LEU A 66 2.04 38.44 -3.67
C LEU A 66 2.80 37.63 -4.74
N ALA A 67 3.40 38.31 -5.74
CA ALA A 67 4.21 37.68 -6.77
C ALA A 67 5.42 36.95 -6.18
N VAL A 68 6.14 37.55 -5.22
CA VAL A 68 7.25 36.90 -4.52
C VAL A 68 6.78 35.65 -3.79
N LEU A 69 5.67 35.69 -3.08
CA LEU A 69 5.09 34.52 -2.39
C LEU A 69 4.70 33.41 -3.38
N ARG A 70 4.15 33.77 -4.55
CA ARG A 70 3.81 32.81 -5.60
C ARG A 70 5.01 32.18 -6.22
N LEU A 71 6.06 32.95 -6.50
CA LEU A 71 7.31 32.44 -7.05
C LEU A 71 8.00 31.50 -6.05
N ALA A 72 8.02 31.83 -4.77
CA ALA A 72 8.52 30.95 -3.73
C ALA A 72 7.72 29.63 -3.67
N SER A 73 6.38 29.72 -3.72
CA SER A 73 5.51 28.54 -3.77
C SER A 73 5.75 27.72 -5.07
N CYS A 74 5.92 28.38 -6.20
CA CYS A 74 6.22 27.74 -7.49
C CYS A 74 7.51 26.94 -7.43
N LEU A 75 8.60 27.54 -6.91
CA LEU A 75 9.89 26.85 -6.74
C LEU A 75 9.75 25.58 -5.87
N ALA A 76 8.98 25.66 -4.81
CA ALA A 76 8.73 24.54 -3.95
C ALA A 76 7.85 23.47 -4.63
N PHE A 77 6.85 23.84 -5.42
CA PHE A 77 6.09 22.89 -6.25
C PHE A 77 6.97 22.22 -7.31
N VAL A 78 7.85 22.97 -7.97
CA VAL A 78 8.84 22.40 -8.90
C VAL A 78 9.73 21.38 -8.17
N ALA A 79 10.24 21.73 -6.99
CA ALA A 79 11.06 20.81 -6.19
C ALA A 79 10.29 19.55 -5.76
N LEU A 80 8.98 19.65 -5.47
CA LEU A 80 8.14 18.49 -5.15
C LEU A 80 7.83 17.65 -6.38
N ALA A 81 7.62 18.28 -7.54
CA ALA A 81 7.33 17.59 -8.80
C ALA A 81 8.53 16.86 -9.38
N TRP A 82 9.76 17.24 -8.99
CA TRP A 82 10.99 16.66 -9.53
C TRP A 82 11.08 15.15 -9.28
N PRO A 83 11.43 14.36 -10.32
CA PRO A 83 11.62 12.91 -10.16
C PRO A 83 12.70 12.60 -9.12
N ARG A 84 12.42 11.63 -8.25
CA ARG A 84 13.34 11.19 -7.19
C ARG A 84 13.61 9.70 -7.30
N ALA A 85 14.79 9.28 -6.85
CA ALA A 85 15.10 7.87 -6.69
C ALA A 85 14.08 7.18 -5.74
N PRO A 86 13.81 5.88 -5.91
CA PRO A 86 12.94 5.12 -5.01
C PRO A 86 13.39 5.28 -3.56
N SER A 87 12.48 5.68 -2.68
CA SER A 87 12.80 5.83 -1.25
C SER A 87 12.73 4.49 -0.52
N LEU A 88 13.58 4.31 0.49
CA LEU A 88 13.56 3.14 1.39
C LEU A 88 12.25 3.07 2.19
N ASP A 89 11.70 4.24 2.57
CA ASP A 89 10.40 4.37 3.25
C ASP A 89 9.48 5.30 2.45
N PRO A 90 8.74 4.77 1.45
CA PRO A 90 7.83 5.56 0.63
C PRO A 90 6.69 6.19 1.44
N CYS A 91 6.24 5.54 2.51
CA CYS A 91 5.16 6.02 3.35
C CYS A 91 5.53 7.32 4.09
N ARG A 92 6.72 7.35 4.68
CA ARG A 92 7.25 8.53 5.37
C ARG A 92 7.55 9.66 4.40
N THR A 93 8.13 9.33 3.26
CA THR A 93 8.45 10.29 2.20
C THR A 93 7.19 10.92 1.62
N GLY A 94 6.20 10.11 1.22
CA GLY A 94 4.93 10.59 0.67
C GLY A 94 4.18 11.50 1.64
N ARG A 95 4.14 11.15 2.92
CA ARG A 95 3.52 11.99 3.95
C ARG A 95 4.23 13.34 4.12
N ARG A 96 5.56 13.37 4.13
CA ARG A 96 6.33 14.63 4.21
C ARG A 96 6.07 15.51 3.00
N MET A 97 6.11 14.93 1.82
CA MET A 97 5.84 15.65 0.58
C MET A 97 4.41 16.21 0.55
N LEU A 98 3.41 15.44 0.98
CA LEU A 98 2.02 15.88 1.08
C LEU A 98 1.88 17.06 2.06
N LEU A 99 2.47 16.99 3.25
CA LEU A 99 2.42 18.07 4.24
C LEU A 99 3.08 19.35 3.71
N ILE A 100 4.24 19.24 3.05
CA ILE A 100 4.90 20.39 2.42
C ILE A 100 4.01 20.98 1.32
N MET A 101 3.45 20.16 0.44
CA MET A 101 2.55 20.62 -0.62
C MET A 101 1.36 21.40 -0.08
N LEU A 102 0.74 20.91 0.99
CA LEU A 102 -0.46 21.51 1.59
C LEU A 102 -0.15 22.75 2.46
N SER A 103 1.07 22.87 2.98
CA SER A 103 1.47 24.06 3.76
C SER A 103 1.56 25.31 2.91
N MET A 104 1.87 25.22 1.61
CA MET A 104 2.03 26.38 0.74
C MET A 104 0.77 27.21 0.54
N PRO A 105 -0.39 26.61 0.19
CA PRO A 105 -1.64 27.38 0.10
C PRO A 105 -2.08 27.97 1.45
N ILE A 106 -1.77 27.31 2.58
CA ILE A 106 -2.08 27.82 3.92
C ILE A 106 -1.27 29.10 4.18
N VAL A 107 0.04 29.01 3.95
CA VAL A 107 0.95 30.17 4.15
C VAL A 107 0.54 31.31 3.25
N PHE A 108 0.22 31.03 1.98
CA PHE A 108 -0.25 32.07 1.05
C PHE A 108 -1.58 32.67 1.51
N TYR A 109 -2.53 31.85 1.96
CA TYR A 109 -3.83 32.33 2.48
C TYR A 109 -3.65 33.27 3.68
N VAL A 110 -2.87 32.85 4.70
CA VAL A 110 -2.62 33.67 5.88
C VAL A 110 -1.89 34.98 5.52
N ALA A 111 -0.88 34.88 4.65
CA ALA A 111 -0.15 36.07 4.18
C ALA A 111 -1.07 37.04 3.40
N SER A 112 -1.98 36.51 2.56
CA SER A 112 -2.93 37.35 1.82
C SER A 112 -3.93 38.05 2.74
N LEU A 113 -4.39 37.38 3.80
CA LEU A 113 -5.26 38.02 4.81
C LEU A 113 -4.56 39.24 5.44
N ILE A 114 -3.32 39.08 5.89
CA ILE A 114 -2.55 40.15 6.54
C ILE A 114 -2.23 41.30 5.56
N LEU A 115 -1.86 40.94 4.30
CA LEU A 115 -1.45 41.92 3.30
C LEU A 115 -2.60 42.74 2.73
N LEU A 116 -3.80 42.15 2.62
CA LEU A 116 -4.98 42.77 2.01
C LEU A 116 -5.93 43.35 3.05
N ASP A 117 -5.63 43.16 4.34
CA ASP A 117 -6.45 43.72 5.43
C ASP A 117 -6.55 45.24 5.36
N SER A 118 -7.73 45.74 5.69
CA SER A 118 -8.03 47.16 5.83
C SER A 118 -7.74 48.04 4.58
N LYS A 119 -7.58 47.41 3.42
CA LYS A 119 -7.32 48.11 2.15
C LYS A 119 -8.58 48.11 1.27
N GLU A 120 -8.93 49.26 0.78
CA GLU A 120 -9.97 49.38 -0.22
C GLU A 120 -9.39 49.17 -1.62
N PHE A 121 -9.95 48.21 -2.33
CA PHE A 121 -9.59 47.92 -3.71
C PHE A 121 -10.79 48.16 -4.62
N GLY A 122 -10.54 48.32 -5.91
CA GLY A 122 -11.63 48.38 -6.90
C GLY A 122 -12.39 47.05 -6.98
N ALA A 123 -13.47 46.99 -7.75
CA ALA A 123 -14.34 45.83 -7.86
C ALA A 123 -13.58 44.54 -8.19
N LEU A 124 -12.58 44.59 -9.07
CA LEU A 124 -11.74 43.44 -9.41
C LEU A 124 -10.89 42.97 -8.21
N GLY A 125 -10.24 43.89 -7.50
CA GLY A 125 -9.45 43.58 -6.33
C GLY A 125 -10.27 42.92 -5.23
N ASN A 126 -11.45 43.42 -4.96
CA ASN A 126 -12.37 42.81 -3.98
C ASN A 126 -12.82 41.42 -4.42
N ALA A 127 -13.12 41.20 -5.71
CA ALA A 127 -13.48 39.86 -6.22
C ALA A 127 -12.33 38.86 -6.10
N VAL A 128 -11.09 39.25 -6.38
CA VAL A 128 -9.90 38.43 -6.23
C VAL A 128 -9.61 38.10 -4.75
N THR A 129 -9.79 39.08 -3.85
CA THR A 129 -9.66 38.90 -2.39
C THR A 129 -10.66 37.88 -1.87
N LEU A 130 -11.92 37.94 -2.31
CA LEU A 130 -12.94 36.91 -1.99
C LEU A 130 -12.51 35.52 -2.50
N GLY A 131 -11.94 35.49 -3.71
CA GLY A 131 -11.37 34.23 -4.27
C GLY A 131 -10.31 33.63 -3.38
N TYR A 132 -9.43 34.41 -2.77
CA TYR A 132 -8.44 33.94 -1.82
C TYR A 132 -9.05 33.34 -0.55
N GLY A 133 -10.20 33.89 -0.10
CA GLY A 133 -10.96 33.30 1.00
C GLY A 133 -11.43 31.88 0.76
N LEU A 134 -11.53 31.43 -0.51
CA LEU A 134 -11.91 30.07 -0.87
C LEU A 134 -10.74 29.08 -0.89
N LEU A 135 -9.48 29.54 -0.84
CA LEU A 135 -8.30 28.65 -0.93
C LEU A 135 -8.31 27.50 0.07
N PRO A 136 -8.62 27.70 1.36
CA PRO A 136 -8.66 26.60 2.32
C PRO A 136 -9.67 25.52 1.95
N PHE A 137 -10.83 25.88 1.39
CA PHE A 137 -11.85 24.93 0.93
C PHE A 137 -11.36 24.13 -0.27
N ILE A 138 -10.70 24.79 -1.23
CA ILE A 138 -10.11 24.14 -2.41
C ILE A 138 -9.03 23.12 -1.99
N VAL A 139 -8.18 23.49 -1.02
CA VAL A 139 -7.15 22.61 -0.50
C VAL A 139 -7.74 21.39 0.18
N VAL A 140 -8.76 21.56 1.02
CA VAL A 140 -9.43 20.43 1.68
C VAL A 140 -10.18 19.57 0.67
N ALA A 141 -10.85 20.15 -0.33
CA ALA A 141 -11.46 19.40 -1.42
C ALA A 141 -10.40 18.59 -2.20
N GLY A 142 -9.21 19.15 -2.41
CA GLY A 142 -8.06 18.49 -3.03
C GLY A 142 -7.55 17.26 -2.29
N LEU A 143 -7.83 17.12 -0.98
CA LEU A 143 -7.50 15.90 -0.23
C LEU A 143 -8.23 14.68 -0.78
N SER A 144 -9.37 14.87 -1.43
CA SER A 144 -10.12 13.81 -2.10
C SER A 144 -9.33 13.06 -3.18
N VAL A 145 -8.24 13.63 -3.68
CA VAL A 145 -7.35 13.00 -4.66
C VAL A 145 -6.46 11.94 -4.03
N PHE A 146 -6.26 11.95 -2.70
CA PHE A 146 -5.29 11.10 -2.01
C PHE A 146 -5.97 9.94 -1.26
N PRO A 147 -5.39 8.71 -1.27
CA PRO A 147 -5.89 7.56 -0.52
C PRO A 147 -5.53 7.74 0.96
N LEU A 148 -6.28 8.59 1.66
CA LEU A 148 -6.07 8.91 3.07
C LEU A 148 -7.09 8.19 3.95
N THR A 149 -6.67 7.88 5.18
CA THR A 149 -7.58 7.39 6.22
C THR A 149 -8.40 8.55 6.79
N ALA A 150 -9.53 8.25 7.43
CA ALA A 150 -10.36 9.28 8.07
C ALA A 150 -9.56 10.14 9.06
N VAL A 151 -8.71 9.51 9.88
CA VAL A 151 -7.86 10.21 10.86
C VAL A 151 -6.86 11.13 10.17
N GLU A 152 -6.25 10.71 9.06
CA GLU A 152 -5.29 11.54 8.33
C GLU A 152 -5.96 12.76 7.69
N VAL A 153 -7.17 12.60 7.13
CA VAL A 153 -7.94 13.71 6.58
C VAL A 153 -8.29 14.72 7.67
N LEU A 154 -8.69 14.26 8.86
CA LEU A 154 -8.95 15.14 10.00
C LEU A 154 -7.69 15.88 10.45
N ILE A 155 -6.56 15.20 10.63
CA ILE A 155 -5.30 15.82 11.06
C ILE A 155 -4.84 16.89 10.07
N VAL A 156 -4.95 16.63 8.78
CA VAL A 156 -4.58 17.60 7.72
C VAL A 156 -5.60 18.72 7.59
N GLY A 157 -6.87 18.45 7.83
CA GLY A 157 -7.95 19.43 7.77
C GLY A 157 -7.95 20.45 8.93
N LEU A 158 -7.47 20.05 10.12
CA LEU A 158 -7.45 20.91 11.30
C LEU A 158 -6.72 22.25 11.10
N PRO A 159 -5.51 22.33 10.50
CA PRO A 159 -4.86 23.61 10.23
C PRO A 159 -5.66 24.50 9.31
N MET A 160 -6.40 23.92 8.33
CA MET A 160 -7.26 24.69 7.43
C MET A 160 -8.48 25.26 8.17
N MET A 161 -9.09 24.46 9.04
CA MET A 161 -10.19 24.94 9.89
C MET A 161 -9.73 26.08 10.81
N ALA A 162 -8.55 25.94 11.40
CA ALA A 162 -7.96 26.98 12.24
C ALA A 162 -7.67 28.27 11.45
N ALA A 163 -7.13 28.13 10.22
CA ALA A 163 -6.85 29.28 9.36
C ALA A 163 -8.13 30.03 8.94
N ILE A 164 -9.20 29.30 8.59
CA ILE A 164 -10.50 29.91 8.30
C ILE A 164 -11.09 30.59 9.54
N ALA A 165 -11.09 29.89 10.68
CA ALA A 165 -11.62 30.45 11.92
C ALA A 165 -10.90 31.73 12.30
N GLY A 166 -9.57 31.74 12.28
CA GLY A 166 -8.76 32.93 12.54
C GLY A 166 -9.00 34.07 11.56
N GLY A 167 -9.04 33.77 10.26
CA GLY A 167 -9.30 34.73 9.21
C GLY A 167 -10.71 35.36 9.31
N THR A 168 -11.72 34.52 9.57
CA THR A 168 -13.10 35.01 9.73
C THR A 168 -13.27 35.90 10.98
N LEU A 169 -12.69 35.48 12.12
CA LEU A 169 -12.73 36.30 13.35
C LEU A 169 -12.00 37.62 13.16
N HIS A 170 -10.88 37.63 12.44
CA HIS A 170 -10.13 38.85 12.14
C HIS A 170 -10.99 39.82 11.29
N LEU A 171 -11.60 39.34 10.20
CA LEU A 171 -12.40 40.12 9.29
C LEU A 171 -13.74 40.57 9.89
N SER A 172 -14.34 39.81 10.81
CA SER A 172 -15.63 40.14 11.46
C SER A 172 -15.49 41.01 12.70
N GLY A 173 -14.26 41.46 13.03
CA GLY A 173 -14.01 42.21 14.26
C GLY A 173 -14.29 41.44 15.55
N GLY A 174 -14.19 40.09 15.49
CA GLY A 174 -14.40 39.21 16.63
C GLY A 174 -15.84 38.66 16.76
N ASP A 175 -16.71 38.90 15.80
CA ASP A 175 -18.07 38.34 15.81
C ASP A 175 -18.05 36.84 15.54
N ALA A 176 -18.40 36.06 16.57
CA ALA A 176 -18.43 34.60 16.50
C ALA A 176 -19.53 34.02 15.58
N TYR A 177 -20.61 34.77 15.33
CA TYR A 177 -21.67 34.31 14.41
C TYR A 177 -21.18 34.19 12.98
N GLY A 178 -20.20 35.01 12.57
CA GLY A 178 -19.54 34.92 11.27
C GLY A 178 -18.84 33.59 11.00
N LEU A 179 -18.52 32.82 12.05
CA LEU A 179 -17.87 31.52 11.92
C LEU A 179 -18.80 30.39 11.46
N ILE A 180 -20.11 30.51 11.68
CA ILE A 180 -21.05 29.40 11.50
C ILE A 180 -21.02 28.89 10.05
N ALA A 181 -21.20 29.77 9.09
CA ALA A 181 -21.28 29.36 7.67
C ALA A 181 -19.95 28.83 7.11
N PRO A 182 -18.77 29.48 7.30
CA PRO A 182 -17.49 28.95 6.81
C PRO A 182 -17.09 27.62 7.46
N LEU A 183 -17.28 27.48 8.78
CA LEU A 183 -16.94 26.24 9.46
C LEU A 183 -17.89 25.09 9.09
N TRP A 184 -19.18 25.38 8.92
CA TRP A 184 -20.15 24.40 8.42
C TRP A 184 -19.79 23.91 7.02
N LEU A 185 -19.50 24.85 6.10
CA LEU A 185 -19.08 24.51 4.74
C LEU A 185 -17.77 23.70 4.75
N MET A 186 -16.78 24.11 5.58
CA MET A 186 -15.52 23.38 5.74
C MET A 186 -15.76 21.97 6.26
N PHE A 187 -16.65 21.78 7.23
CA PHE A 187 -17.03 20.47 7.76
C PHE A 187 -17.63 19.57 6.66
N LEU A 188 -18.51 20.11 5.82
CA LEU A 188 -19.10 19.38 4.69
C LEU A 188 -18.03 18.96 3.68
N VAL A 189 -17.16 19.89 3.26
CA VAL A 189 -16.08 19.61 2.30
C VAL A 189 -15.11 18.58 2.87
N LEU A 190 -14.78 18.68 4.17
CA LEU A 190 -13.93 17.72 4.86
C LEU A 190 -14.57 16.32 4.90
N GLY A 191 -15.86 16.24 5.18
CA GLY A 191 -16.62 15.00 5.16
C GLY A 191 -16.62 14.32 3.79
N VAL A 192 -16.87 15.08 2.73
CA VAL A 192 -16.82 14.57 1.34
C VAL A 192 -15.42 14.10 1.00
N SER A 193 -14.38 14.87 1.36
CA SER A 193 -12.98 14.51 1.10
C SER A 193 -12.57 13.25 1.86
N ALA A 194 -13.06 13.08 3.10
CA ALA A 194 -12.80 11.87 3.89
C ALA A 194 -13.44 10.63 3.24
N VAL A 195 -14.70 10.72 2.83
CA VAL A 195 -15.40 9.60 2.15
C VAL A 195 -14.69 9.24 0.84
N SER A 196 -14.31 10.23 0.03
CA SER A 196 -13.58 10.02 -1.22
C SER A 196 -12.21 9.35 -0.97
N GLY A 197 -11.42 9.88 -0.02
CA GLY A 197 -10.11 9.32 0.35
C GLY A 197 -10.21 7.89 0.85
N MET A 198 -11.17 7.60 1.74
CA MET A 198 -11.43 6.23 2.23
C MET A 198 -11.89 5.29 1.11
N SER A 199 -12.74 5.76 0.19
CA SER A 199 -13.16 4.96 -0.97
C SER A 199 -11.97 4.55 -1.84
N GLN A 200 -11.11 5.51 -2.17
CA GLN A 200 -9.89 5.22 -2.94
C GLN A 200 -8.94 4.27 -2.19
N LEU A 201 -8.79 4.46 -0.88
CA LEU A 201 -7.98 3.58 -0.03
C LEU A 201 -8.53 2.15 -0.03
N HIS A 202 -9.85 1.99 0.09
CA HIS A 202 -10.52 0.68 0.01
C HIS A 202 -10.25 -0.03 -1.32
N TYR A 203 -10.44 0.66 -2.44
CA TYR A 203 -10.14 0.09 -3.76
C TYR A 203 -8.66 -0.28 -3.92
N MET A 204 -7.76 0.58 -3.43
CA MET A 204 -6.34 0.30 -3.46
C MET A 204 -5.99 -0.94 -2.64
N ILE A 205 -6.50 -1.07 -1.41
CA ILE A 205 -6.28 -2.24 -0.54
C ILE A 205 -6.81 -3.51 -1.24
N ALA A 206 -8.00 -3.45 -1.82
CA ALA A 206 -8.57 -4.59 -2.55
C ALA A 206 -7.70 -5.01 -3.75
N LEU A 207 -7.17 -4.05 -4.52
CA LEU A 207 -6.27 -4.33 -5.63
C LEU A 207 -4.93 -4.90 -5.18
N VAL A 208 -4.35 -4.34 -4.11
CA VAL A 208 -3.08 -4.82 -3.54
C VAL A 208 -3.26 -6.24 -3.00
N ASN A 209 -4.34 -6.51 -2.26
CA ASN A 209 -4.62 -7.85 -1.72
C ASN A 209 -4.82 -8.88 -2.83
N ARG A 210 -5.51 -8.53 -3.93
CA ARG A 210 -5.64 -9.40 -5.12
C ARG A 210 -4.30 -9.64 -5.82
N ALA A 211 -3.36 -8.70 -5.74
CA ALA A 211 -2.03 -8.87 -6.30
C ALA A 211 -1.09 -9.69 -5.39
N ILE A 212 -1.34 -9.70 -4.10
CA ILE A 212 -0.53 -10.39 -3.09
C ILE A 212 -0.95 -11.85 -2.92
N HIS A 213 -2.25 -12.13 -2.91
CA HIS A 213 -2.78 -13.47 -2.68
C HIS A 213 -3.39 -14.06 -3.95
N ASP A 214 -3.18 -15.34 -4.14
CA ASP A 214 -3.84 -16.13 -5.18
C ASP A 214 -5.34 -16.28 -4.86
N PRO A 215 -6.26 -15.93 -5.78
CA PRO A 215 -7.69 -15.92 -5.49
C PRO A 215 -8.30 -17.31 -5.28
N LEU A 216 -7.65 -18.38 -5.74
CA LEU A 216 -8.13 -19.75 -5.58
C LEU A 216 -7.74 -20.34 -4.24
N THR A 217 -6.48 -20.17 -3.84
CA THR A 217 -5.87 -20.86 -2.69
C THR A 217 -5.64 -19.96 -1.50
N GLU A 218 -5.77 -18.64 -1.67
CA GLU A 218 -5.41 -17.63 -0.66
C GLU A 218 -3.95 -17.73 -0.18
N ALA A 219 -3.10 -18.48 -0.87
CA ALA A 219 -1.66 -18.47 -0.69
C ALA A 219 -1.09 -17.17 -1.29
N PHE A 220 0.14 -16.81 -0.94
CA PHE A 220 0.80 -15.69 -1.62
C PHE A 220 0.98 -16.02 -3.10
N THR A 221 0.84 -15.01 -3.98
CA THR A 221 1.20 -15.16 -5.39
C THR A 221 2.72 -15.35 -5.52
N ARG A 222 3.19 -15.95 -6.63
CA ARG A 222 4.62 -16.10 -6.93
C ARG A 222 5.39 -14.78 -6.79
N ARG A 223 4.82 -13.66 -7.26
CA ARG A 223 5.45 -12.34 -7.16
C ARG A 223 5.61 -11.88 -5.73
N SER A 224 4.56 -11.93 -4.92
CA SER A 224 4.62 -11.49 -3.54
C SER A 224 5.44 -12.44 -2.67
N GLY A 225 5.42 -13.74 -2.98
CA GLY A 225 6.27 -14.76 -2.37
C GLY A 225 7.75 -14.50 -2.63
N ALA A 226 8.12 -14.16 -3.86
CA ALA A 226 9.50 -13.82 -4.23
C ALA A 226 9.99 -12.54 -3.49
N GLU A 227 9.14 -11.50 -3.38
CA GLU A 227 9.48 -10.29 -2.61
C GLU A 227 9.66 -10.60 -1.11
N THR A 228 8.81 -11.46 -0.55
CA THR A 228 8.92 -11.90 0.85
C THR A 228 10.18 -12.73 1.07
N LEU A 229 10.48 -13.66 0.16
CA LEU A 229 11.66 -14.51 0.24
C LEU A 229 12.95 -13.71 0.12
N ASP A 230 13.04 -12.73 -0.79
CA ASP A 230 14.17 -11.82 -0.90
C ASP A 230 14.44 -11.07 0.42
N LEU A 231 13.38 -10.58 1.05
CA LEU A 231 13.49 -9.92 2.36
C LEU A 231 13.96 -10.88 3.45
N GLN A 232 13.35 -12.08 3.55
CA GLN A 232 13.71 -13.09 4.54
C GLN A 232 15.14 -13.59 4.35
N PHE A 233 15.57 -13.74 3.10
CA PHE A 233 16.95 -14.15 2.79
C PHE A 233 17.96 -13.09 3.27
N ARG A 234 17.73 -11.82 3.00
CA ARG A 234 18.58 -10.73 3.50
C ARG A 234 18.63 -10.68 5.03
N VAL A 235 17.48 -10.82 5.69
CA VAL A 235 17.41 -10.87 7.16
C VAL A 235 18.20 -12.06 7.70
N SER A 236 18.02 -13.24 7.09
CA SER A 236 18.73 -14.47 7.43
C SER A 236 20.26 -14.30 7.32
N VAL A 237 20.73 -13.63 6.26
CA VAL A 237 22.17 -13.33 6.10
C VAL A 237 22.65 -12.34 7.17
N MET A 238 21.92 -11.26 7.41
CA MET A 238 22.32 -10.23 8.37
C MET A 238 22.33 -10.71 9.83
N GLN A 239 21.43 -11.64 10.17
CA GLN A 239 21.27 -12.16 11.53
C GLN A 239 21.97 -13.52 11.73
N GLU A 240 22.63 -14.04 10.68
CA GLU A 240 23.25 -15.38 10.68
C GLU A 240 22.27 -16.50 11.04
N GLN A 241 20.98 -16.31 10.71
CA GLN A 241 19.91 -17.27 11.01
C GLN A 241 19.69 -18.23 9.83
N PRO A 242 19.25 -19.47 10.07
CA PRO A 242 18.90 -20.40 9.00
C PRO A 242 17.64 -19.96 8.27
N LEU A 243 17.53 -20.31 7.00
CA LEU A 243 16.32 -20.10 6.18
C LEU A 243 16.07 -21.35 5.35
N GLY A 244 15.02 -22.08 5.70
CA GLY A 244 14.56 -23.25 4.94
C GLY A 244 13.53 -22.86 3.89
N VAL A 245 13.49 -23.61 2.80
CA VAL A 245 12.40 -23.59 1.81
C VAL A 245 12.01 -25.02 1.46
N ALA A 246 10.71 -25.23 1.15
CA ALA A 246 10.20 -26.47 0.61
C ALA A 246 9.42 -26.18 -0.67
N PHE A 247 9.81 -26.82 -1.76
CA PHE A 247 9.11 -26.76 -3.04
C PHE A 247 8.25 -28.01 -3.19
N LEU A 248 6.96 -27.84 -3.48
CA LEU A 248 5.98 -28.92 -3.57
C LEU A 248 5.27 -28.87 -4.92
N ASP A 249 4.95 -30.04 -5.45
CA ASP A 249 4.10 -30.18 -6.62
C ASP A 249 3.09 -31.32 -6.37
N VAL A 250 1.82 -31.04 -6.64
CA VAL A 250 0.71 -31.99 -6.43
C VAL A 250 0.81 -33.12 -7.45
N ASP A 251 0.99 -34.35 -6.97
CA ASP A 251 1.17 -35.50 -7.84
C ASP A 251 -0.08 -35.81 -8.67
N ASN A 252 0.14 -36.08 -9.96
CA ASN A 252 -0.91 -36.48 -10.90
C ASN A 252 -2.08 -35.47 -11.02
N PHE A 253 -1.87 -34.18 -10.73
CA PHE A 253 -2.91 -33.17 -10.76
C PHE A 253 -3.59 -33.06 -12.11
N LYS A 254 -2.85 -33.16 -13.23
CA LYS A 254 -3.43 -33.21 -14.57
C LYS A 254 -4.46 -34.33 -14.71
N SER A 255 -4.20 -35.49 -14.16
CA SER A 255 -5.16 -36.63 -14.20
C SER A 255 -6.45 -36.31 -13.46
N VAL A 256 -6.38 -35.54 -12.35
CA VAL A 256 -7.59 -35.08 -11.66
C VAL A 256 -8.42 -34.16 -12.57
N ASN A 257 -7.78 -33.19 -13.24
CA ASN A 257 -8.47 -32.31 -14.18
C ASN A 257 -9.07 -33.07 -15.36
N ASP A 258 -8.31 -33.98 -15.96
CA ASP A 258 -8.75 -34.74 -17.13
C ASP A 258 -9.93 -35.69 -16.80
N GLN A 259 -9.98 -36.24 -15.58
CA GLN A 259 -10.99 -37.21 -15.15
C GLN A 259 -12.24 -36.54 -14.53
N PHE A 260 -12.07 -35.49 -13.74
CA PHE A 260 -13.14 -34.89 -12.91
C PHE A 260 -13.45 -33.43 -13.27
N GLY A 261 -12.72 -32.84 -14.23
CA GLY A 261 -12.90 -31.45 -14.66
C GLY A 261 -12.14 -30.44 -13.81
N HIS A 262 -12.01 -29.22 -14.33
CA HIS A 262 -11.24 -28.14 -13.71
C HIS A 262 -11.81 -27.67 -12.37
N GLU A 263 -13.13 -27.72 -12.17
CA GLU A 263 -13.74 -27.34 -10.88
C GLU A 263 -13.32 -28.27 -9.74
N ALA A 264 -13.19 -29.57 -10.05
CA ALA A 264 -12.70 -30.57 -9.11
C ALA A 264 -11.20 -30.36 -8.82
N GLY A 265 -10.38 -30.07 -9.84
CA GLY A 265 -9.00 -29.68 -9.65
C GLY A 265 -8.82 -28.44 -8.78
N ASP A 266 -9.65 -27.41 -9.01
CA ASP A 266 -9.67 -26.21 -8.19
C ASP A 266 -10.03 -26.51 -6.72
N ALA A 267 -10.95 -27.42 -6.48
CA ALA A 267 -11.28 -27.89 -5.12
C ALA A 267 -10.09 -28.61 -4.45
N VAL A 268 -9.39 -29.48 -5.19
CA VAL A 268 -8.17 -30.15 -4.71
C VAL A 268 -7.10 -29.13 -4.33
N LEU A 269 -6.84 -28.12 -5.18
CA LEU A 269 -5.83 -27.07 -4.87
C LEU A 269 -6.20 -26.23 -3.65
N ARG A 270 -7.49 -25.88 -3.47
CA ARG A 270 -7.96 -25.18 -2.26
C ARG A 270 -7.71 -26.00 -0.99
N ASN A 271 -8.12 -27.25 -1.01
CA ASN A 271 -7.95 -28.17 0.12
C ASN A 271 -6.46 -28.37 0.42
N THR A 272 -5.64 -28.62 -0.60
CA THR A 272 -4.17 -28.75 -0.45
C THR A 272 -3.57 -27.51 0.24
N ALA A 273 -3.93 -26.31 -0.23
CA ALA A 273 -3.42 -25.07 0.37
C ALA A 273 -3.89 -24.89 1.82
N GLU A 274 -5.12 -25.29 2.15
CA GLU A 274 -5.65 -25.22 3.50
C GLU A 274 -4.91 -26.21 4.43
N HIS A 275 -4.71 -27.46 4.01
CA HIS A 275 -3.93 -28.44 4.76
C HIS A 275 -2.48 -28.00 4.96
N LEU A 276 -1.84 -27.43 3.93
CA LEU A 276 -0.51 -26.85 4.07
C LEU A 276 -0.50 -25.73 5.12
N LYS A 277 -1.43 -24.77 5.05
CA LYS A 277 -1.51 -23.66 6.01
C LYS A 277 -1.69 -24.12 7.45
N GLN A 278 -2.49 -25.16 7.70
CA GLN A 278 -2.71 -25.71 9.03
C GLN A 278 -1.42 -26.31 9.64
N ASN A 279 -0.51 -26.74 8.78
CA ASN A 279 0.78 -27.30 9.16
C ASN A 279 1.92 -26.27 9.26
N LEU A 280 1.64 -25.00 9.03
CA LEU A 280 2.60 -23.90 9.08
C LEU A 280 2.39 -23.03 10.32
N ARG A 281 3.48 -22.51 10.89
CA ARG A 281 3.42 -21.57 11.99
C ARG A 281 3.18 -20.14 11.46
N ARG A 282 2.80 -19.23 12.32
CA ARG A 282 2.49 -17.82 11.99
C ARG A 282 3.62 -17.07 11.23
N GLY A 283 4.87 -17.50 11.36
CA GLY A 283 6.03 -16.89 10.69
C GLY A 283 6.35 -17.50 9.32
N ASP A 284 5.80 -18.67 9.01
CA ASP A 284 6.01 -19.35 7.75
C ASP A 284 5.11 -18.73 6.66
N THR A 285 5.54 -18.86 5.40
CA THR A 285 4.81 -18.28 4.27
C THR A 285 4.53 -19.36 3.23
N LEU A 286 3.24 -19.53 2.88
CA LEU A 286 2.82 -20.40 1.77
C LEU A 286 2.62 -19.55 0.51
N VAL A 287 3.26 -19.96 -0.57
CA VAL A 287 3.23 -19.30 -1.89
C VAL A 287 2.70 -20.29 -2.92
N ARG A 288 1.73 -19.88 -3.73
CA ARG A 288 1.41 -20.61 -4.96
C ARG A 288 2.39 -20.18 -6.05
N TRP A 289 3.33 -21.07 -6.37
CA TRP A 289 4.44 -20.77 -7.27
C TRP A 289 4.11 -20.99 -8.74
N GLY A 290 3.27 -22.00 -9.01
CA GLY A 290 2.79 -22.37 -10.33
C GLY A 290 1.32 -22.82 -10.31
N GLY A 291 0.89 -23.53 -11.33
CA GLY A 291 -0.48 -24.04 -11.44
C GLY A 291 -0.85 -24.97 -10.31
N GLU A 292 -0.01 -25.98 -10.07
CA GLU A 292 -0.14 -27.05 -9.07
C GLU A 292 1.05 -27.07 -8.10
N GLU A 293 1.91 -26.02 -8.17
CA GLU A 293 3.16 -25.91 -7.42
C GLU A 293 3.03 -24.94 -6.26
N PHE A 294 3.55 -25.32 -5.11
CA PHE A 294 3.60 -24.50 -3.91
C PHE A 294 5.04 -24.37 -3.42
N LEU A 295 5.36 -23.19 -2.87
CA LEU A 295 6.61 -22.93 -2.16
C LEU A 295 6.30 -22.54 -0.72
N VAL A 296 6.91 -23.22 0.23
CA VAL A 296 6.87 -22.87 1.65
C VAL A 296 8.18 -22.21 2.04
N VAL A 297 8.11 -21.03 2.64
CA VAL A 297 9.26 -20.30 3.17
C VAL A 297 9.25 -20.43 4.69
N LEU A 298 10.36 -20.90 5.26
CA LEU A 298 10.53 -21.26 6.66
C LEU A 298 11.64 -20.43 7.31
N PRO A 299 11.36 -19.18 7.76
CA PRO A 299 12.36 -18.35 8.44
C PRO A 299 12.82 -18.99 9.76
N ASN A 300 14.07 -18.78 10.13
CA ASN A 300 14.67 -19.33 11.36
C ASN A 300 14.45 -20.84 11.51
N THR A 301 14.62 -21.58 10.40
CA THR A 301 14.40 -23.02 10.35
C THR A 301 15.60 -23.67 9.65
N ASP A 302 16.34 -24.48 10.38
CA ASP A 302 17.47 -25.25 9.88
C ASP A 302 17.02 -26.52 9.13
N ALA A 303 17.96 -27.26 8.60
CA ALA A 303 17.70 -28.49 7.84
C ALA A 303 16.90 -29.53 8.64
N ALA A 304 17.16 -29.65 9.95
CA ALA A 304 16.44 -30.57 10.82
C ALA A 304 14.99 -30.12 11.07
N GLY A 305 14.79 -28.83 11.34
CA GLY A 305 13.48 -28.23 11.48
C GLY A 305 12.65 -28.30 10.20
N ALA A 306 13.28 -28.07 9.04
CA ALA A 306 12.65 -28.22 7.74
C ALA A 306 12.17 -29.67 7.51
N LYS A 307 13.00 -30.67 7.85
CA LYS A 307 12.61 -32.09 7.79
C LYS A 307 11.38 -32.41 8.65
N LEU A 308 11.30 -31.84 9.87
CA LEU A 308 10.12 -31.99 10.74
C LEU A 308 8.86 -31.39 10.13
N VAL A 309 8.96 -30.23 9.46
CA VAL A 309 7.83 -29.62 8.74
C VAL A 309 7.35 -30.54 7.62
N ALA A 310 8.26 -31.10 6.82
CA ALA A 310 7.90 -32.04 5.76
C ALA A 310 7.20 -33.30 6.31
N GLN A 311 7.72 -33.89 7.39
CA GLN A 311 7.11 -35.04 8.04
C GLN A 311 5.68 -34.71 8.52
N ARG A 312 5.49 -33.58 9.21
CA ARG A 312 4.19 -33.14 9.67
C ARG A 312 3.18 -32.94 8.54
N ILE A 313 3.59 -32.30 7.44
CA ILE A 313 2.73 -32.13 6.26
C ILE A 313 2.30 -33.49 5.70
N ARG A 314 3.20 -34.44 5.61
CA ARG A 314 2.88 -35.80 5.13
C ARG A 314 1.96 -36.55 6.07
N GLU A 315 2.23 -36.55 7.37
CA GLU A 315 1.41 -37.22 8.39
C GLU A 315 -0.02 -36.68 8.44
N SER A 316 -0.18 -35.36 8.23
CA SER A 316 -1.51 -34.73 8.21
C SER A 316 -2.27 -34.95 6.90
N GLY A 317 -1.56 -35.29 5.82
CA GLY A 317 -2.10 -35.42 4.47
C GLY A 317 -2.40 -34.07 3.82
N LEU A 318 -2.76 -34.10 2.54
CA LEU A 318 -3.08 -32.91 1.72
C LEU A 318 -4.55 -32.86 1.29
N GLY A 319 -5.38 -33.72 1.88
CA GLY A 319 -6.79 -33.86 1.53
C GLY A 319 -7.06 -35.06 0.62
N GLU A 320 -8.26 -35.11 0.08
CA GLU A 320 -8.74 -36.21 -0.77
C GLU A 320 -9.13 -35.71 -2.16
N ARG A 321 -8.97 -36.61 -3.12
CA ARG A 321 -9.42 -36.45 -4.50
C ARG A 321 -10.94 -36.74 -4.56
N PRO A 322 -11.63 -36.37 -5.65
CA PRO A 322 -13.07 -36.65 -5.81
C PRO A 322 -13.42 -38.16 -5.79
N ASP A 323 -12.46 -39.04 -6.09
CA ASP A 323 -12.62 -40.50 -6.01
C ASP A 323 -12.35 -41.08 -4.61
N GLY A 324 -12.07 -40.24 -3.61
CA GLY A 324 -11.73 -40.66 -2.24
C GLY A 324 -10.26 -41.07 -2.06
N ALA A 325 -9.45 -41.06 -3.11
CA ALA A 325 -8.02 -41.33 -2.98
C ALA A 325 -7.30 -40.12 -2.33
N PRO A 326 -6.23 -40.36 -1.54
CA PRO A 326 -5.46 -39.27 -0.94
C PRO A 326 -4.77 -38.41 -2.01
N VAL A 327 -4.71 -37.10 -1.76
CA VAL A 327 -3.85 -36.19 -2.52
C VAL A 327 -2.44 -36.33 -2.02
N THR A 328 -1.49 -36.66 -2.93
CA THR A 328 -0.06 -36.73 -2.62
C THR A 328 0.71 -35.63 -3.30
N ALA A 329 1.89 -35.31 -2.80
CA ALA A 329 2.81 -34.36 -3.41
C ALA A 329 4.25 -34.86 -3.38
N SER A 330 4.99 -34.50 -4.42
CA SER A 330 6.44 -34.59 -4.45
C SER A 330 7.03 -33.32 -3.87
N MET A 331 7.99 -33.44 -2.95
CA MET A 331 8.56 -32.30 -2.21
C MET A 331 10.08 -32.32 -2.28
N GLY A 332 10.68 -31.16 -2.42
CA GLY A 332 12.11 -30.95 -2.28
C GLY A 332 12.41 -29.82 -1.32
N MET A 333 13.41 -30.00 -0.47
CA MET A 333 13.77 -29.00 0.55
C MET A 333 15.19 -28.51 0.32
N ALA A 334 15.41 -27.23 0.64
CA ALA A 334 16.72 -26.63 0.69
C ALA A 334 16.83 -25.68 1.90
N GLU A 335 18.02 -25.54 2.45
CA GLU A 335 18.31 -24.64 3.57
C GLU A 335 19.58 -23.82 3.26
N ARG A 336 19.51 -22.53 3.51
CA ARG A 336 20.54 -21.57 3.10
C ARG A 336 21.95 -21.92 3.60
N VAL A 337 22.09 -22.26 4.87
CA VAL A 337 23.41 -22.53 5.49
C VAL A 337 23.90 -23.95 5.15
N ALA A 338 23.06 -24.96 5.33
CA ALA A 338 23.40 -26.34 5.10
C ALA A 338 23.74 -26.60 3.62
N ASP A 339 23.05 -25.94 2.70
CA ASP A 339 23.26 -26.06 1.25
C ASP A 339 24.18 -24.97 0.68
N ASN A 340 24.76 -24.12 1.54
CA ASN A 340 25.69 -23.04 1.17
C ASN A 340 25.17 -22.16 0.02
N GLN A 341 23.92 -21.69 0.13
CA GLN A 341 23.31 -20.85 -0.90
C GLN A 341 23.52 -19.36 -0.61
N GLU A 342 24.04 -18.63 -1.61
CA GLU A 342 24.37 -17.20 -1.51
C GLU A 342 23.24 -16.28 -1.95
N ASP A 343 22.25 -16.79 -2.69
CA ASP A 343 21.08 -16.06 -3.13
C ASP A 343 19.81 -16.91 -3.05
N TRP A 344 18.66 -16.24 -2.90
CA TRP A 344 17.38 -16.92 -2.78
C TRP A 344 16.93 -17.64 -4.07
N PRO A 345 17.21 -17.15 -5.31
CA PRO A 345 16.86 -17.91 -6.51
C PRO A 345 17.52 -19.27 -6.57
N LYS A 346 18.81 -19.35 -6.26
CA LYS A 346 19.52 -20.64 -6.22
C LYS A 346 19.00 -21.57 -5.13
N LEU A 347 18.57 -21.01 -3.98
CA LEU A 347 17.95 -21.77 -2.90
C LEU A 347 16.65 -22.42 -3.37
N VAL A 348 15.78 -21.66 -4.08
CA VAL A 348 14.54 -22.19 -4.67
C VAL A 348 14.81 -23.20 -5.77
N ASP A 349 15.77 -22.92 -6.68
CA ASP A 349 16.14 -23.82 -7.76
C ASP A 349 16.68 -25.17 -7.24
N LEU A 350 17.37 -25.16 -6.10
CA LEU A 350 17.82 -26.38 -5.45
C LEU A 350 16.65 -27.20 -4.89
N ALA A 351 15.71 -26.54 -4.21
CA ALA A 351 14.51 -27.19 -3.71
C ALA A 351 13.66 -27.76 -4.86
N ASP A 352 13.49 -27.02 -5.96
CA ASP A 352 12.79 -27.48 -7.16
C ASP A 352 13.46 -28.72 -7.78
N ARG A 353 14.79 -28.72 -7.94
CA ARG A 353 15.53 -29.91 -8.42
C ARG A 353 15.31 -31.14 -7.53
N ARG A 354 15.31 -30.98 -6.22
CA ARG A 354 15.03 -32.06 -5.26
C ARG A 354 13.57 -32.53 -5.35
N MET A 355 12.62 -31.63 -5.55
CA MET A 355 11.22 -31.97 -5.82
C MET A 355 11.09 -32.79 -7.12
N TYR A 356 11.79 -32.41 -8.18
CA TYR A 356 11.80 -33.15 -9.43
C TYR A 356 12.43 -34.54 -9.28
N GLN A 357 13.46 -34.69 -8.45
CA GLN A 357 14.02 -36.01 -8.09
C GLN A 357 12.99 -36.87 -7.33
N ALA A 358 12.23 -36.26 -6.39
CA ALA A 358 11.15 -36.94 -5.68
C ALA A 358 10.09 -37.48 -6.66
N LYS A 359 9.65 -36.66 -7.64
CA LYS A 359 8.72 -37.06 -8.71
C LYS A 359 9.23 -38.27 -9.50
N ASN A 360 10.50 -38.25 -9.91
CA ASN A 360 11.08 -39.31 -10.72
C ASN A 360 11.39 -40.59 -9.91
N SER A 361 11.53 -40.49 -8.61
CA SER A 361 11.82 -41.62 -7.70
C SER A 361 10.57 -42.36 -7.22
N GLY A 362 9.38 -42.01 -7.75
CA GLY A 362 8.13 -42.71 -7.47
C GLY A 362 7.07 -41.88 -6.77
N LYS A 363 7.24 -40.55 -6.71
CA LYS A 363 6.28 -39.57 -6.14
C LYS A 363 6.00 -39.80 -4.64
N ASP A 364 5.07 -39.06 -4.09
CA ASP A 364 4.63 -39.13 -2.69
C ASP A 364 5.81 -39.24 -1.70
N ARG A 365 6.76 -38.34 -1.85
CA ARG A 365 7.97 -38.30 -1.01
C ARG A 365 8.59 -36.92 -0.96
N CYS A 366 9.47 -36.75 0.01
CA CYS A 366 10.27 -35.54 0.14
C CYS A 366 11.77 -35.91 0.06
N ILE A 367 12.54 -35.07 -0.67
CA ILE A 367 14.02 -35.12 -0.62
C ILE A 367 14.49 -33.96 0.25
N SER A 368 15.17 -34.29 1.34
CA SER A 368 15.67 -33.35 2.35
C SER A 368 16.95 -32.64 1.91
N CYS A 369 17.41 -31.68 2.71
CA CYS A 369 18.68 -30.97 2.53
C CYS A 369 19.89 -31.89 2.59
N ALA A 370 19.81 -33.05 3.26
CA ALA A 370 20.85 -34.07 3.30
C ALA A 370 20.72 -35.09 2.16
N GLU A 371 19.89 -34.82 1.13
CA GLU A 371 19.54 -35.77 0.05
C GLU A 371 18.90 -37.08 0.54
N GLU A 372 18.45 -37.11 1.78
CA GLU A 372 17.70 -38.23 2.33
C GLU A 372 16.26 -38.25 1.81
N VAL A 373 15.80 -39.43 1.42
CA VAL A 373 14.39 -39.62 1.01
C VAL A 373 13.54 -39.82 2.26
N ILE A 374 12.55 -38.95 2.45
CA ILE A 374 11.51 -39.07 3.48
C ILE A 374 10.28 -39.67 2.78
N ILE A 375 9.96 -40.93 3.10
CA ILE A 375 8.85 -41.71 2.53
C ILE A 375 7.68 -41.69 3.49
#